data_41ba86935025a8ec7cae9d31bcbd494f
#
_entry.id   41ba86935025a8ec7cae9d31bcbd494f
#
_cell.length_a   1.000
_cell.length_b   1.000
_cell.length_c   1.000
_cell.angle_alpha   90.00
_cell.angle_beta   90.00
_cell.angle_gamma   90.00
#
_symmetry.space_group_name_H-M   'P 1'
#
loop_
_entity.id
_entity.type
_entity.pdbx_description
1 polymer ?
#
loop_
_entity_poly.entity_id
_entity_poly.type
_entity_poly.pdbx_seq_one_letter_code
_entity_poly.pdbx_strand_id
1 'polypeptide(L)'
;MNKEIQIIKKAFNYGDKILNKTLNNFKDFKTESDVSGFLEYETKKHGLDVAFNPIVASGSNASMPHYEPQNVKLKKGFCMMDFGVKYKGYCTDCTRTIYVGNPNNKEKTIYNFLLNVQKSIIKDIEVGDNCGKIYESCVKDLKNYSKYFIHGLGHGVGVEVHELPNLTLNSKDKITENMVFTIEPGIYLPRKFGMRIEDTVLMQRKPVILTKVPKGLLIV
;
A
#
# COMPACT_ATOMS: atom_id res chain seq x y z
N MET A 1 3.06 24.86 10.98
CA MET A 1 2.81 23.61 10.19
C MET A 1 1.89 24.00 9.05
N ASN A 2 2.25 23.66 7.79
CA ASN A 2 1.48 24.01 6.61
C ASN A 2 0.04 23.47 6.73
N LYS A 3 -0.97 24.29 6.41
CA LYS A 3 -2.40 23.94 6.47
C LYS A 3 -2.73 22.71 5.61
N GLU A 4 -2.07 22.59 4.48
CA GLU A 4 -2.14 21.45 3.56
C GLU A 4 -1.74 20.14 4.24
N ILE A 5 -0.56 20.09 4.88
CA ILE A 5 -0.08 18.91 5.60
C ILE A 5 -1.06 18.48 6.71
N GLN A 6 -1.75 19.44 7.34
CA GLN A 6 -2.77 19.11 8.34
C GLN A 6 -3.99 18.42 7.72
N ILE A 7 -4.43 18.88 6.53
CA ILE A 7 -5.54 18.25 5.79
C ILE A 7 -5.14 16.83 5.37
N ILE A 8 -3.93 16.66 4.80
CA ILE A 8 -3.38 15.36 4.39
C ILE A 8 -3.34 14.40 5.58
N LYS A 9 -2.74 14.81 6.71
CA LYS A 9 -2.72 13.97 7.92
C LYS A 9 -4.12 13.57 8.41
N LYS A 10 -5.10 14.47 8.26
CA LYS A 10 -6.49 14.16 8.61
C LYS A 10 -7.12 13.17 7.63
N ALA A 11 -6.80 13.26 6.33
CA ALA A 11 -7.22 12.29 5.33
C ALA A 11 -6.68 10.89 5.67
N PHE A 12 -5.38 10.76 5.99
CA PHE A 12 -4.79 9.48 6.42
C PHE A 12 -5.44 8.92 7.69
N ASN A 13 -5.80 9.76 8.66
CA ASN A 13 -6.54 9.29 9.84
C ASN A 13 -7.91 8.69 9.50
N TYR A 14 -8.59 9.19 8.46
CA TYR A 14 -9.84 8.59 7.98
C TYR A 14 -9.57 7.26 7.26
N GLY A 15 -8.62 7.22 6.33
CA GLY A 15 -8.22 6.00 5.63
C GLY A 15 -7.82 4.89 6.60
N ASP A 16 -6.97 5.20 7.58
CA ASP A 16 -6.56 4.26 8.64
C ASP A 16 -7.74 3.71 9.44
N LYS A 17 -8.69 4.55 9.83
CA LYS A 17 -9.89 4.12 10.57
C LYS A 17 -10.74 3.16 9.77
N ILE A 18 -10.97 3.47 8.50
CA ILE A 18 -11.80 2.66 7.60
C ILE A 18 -11.11 1.32 7.33
N LEU A 19 -9.82 1.34 6.98
CA LEU A 19 -9.08 0.11 6.70
C LEU A 19 -8.94 -0.77 7.94
N ASN A 20 -8.64 -0.20 9.12
CA ASN A 20 -8.64 -0.96 10.38
C ASN A 20 -10.01 -1.57 10.70
N LYS A 21 -11.10 -0.84 10.45
CA LYS A 21 -12.45 -1.36 10.64
C LYS A 21 -12.74 -2.53 9.70
N THR A 22 -12.32 -2.43 8.44
CA THR A 22 -12.43 -3.53 7.47
C THR A 22 -11.65 -4.75 7.93
N LEU A 23 -10.41 -4.59 8.39
CA LEU A 23 -9.59 -5.68 8.92
C LEU A 23 -10.21 -6.35 10.13
N ASN A 24 -10.78 -5.58 11.05
CA ASN A 24 -11.44 -6.10 12.26
C ASN A 24 -12.71 -6.90 11.95
N ASN A 25 -13.41 -6.59 10.85
CA ASN A 25 -14.62 -7.27 10.41
C ASN A 25 -14.34 -8.29 9.28
N PHE A 26 -13.07 -8.58 8.98
CA PHE A 26 -12.72 -9.34 7.77
C PHE A 26 -13.39 -10.72 7.71
N LYS A 27 -13.60 -11.35 8.85
CA LYS A 27 -14.26 -12.68 8.94
C LYS A 27 -15.72 -12.70 8.52
N ASP A 28 -16.38 -11.55 8.47
CA ASP A 28 -17.78 -11.41 8.08
C ASP A 28 -17.95 -11.40 6.55
N PHE A 29 -16.88 -11.14 5.81
CA PHE A 29 -16.91 -11.08 4.35
C PHE A 29 -16.74 -12.47 3.72
N LYS A 30 -17.44 -12.67 2.60
CA LYS A 30 -17.40 -13.93 1.84
C LYS A 30 -16.66 -13.81 0.53
N THR A 31 -16.74 -12.61 -0.11
CA THR A 31 -16.20 -12.34 -1.43
C THR A 31 -15.26 -11.13 -1.43
N GLU A 32 -14.44 -11.01 -2.48
CA GLU A 32 -13.60 -9.83 -2.69
C GLU A 32 -14.45 -8.56 -2.84
N SER A 33 -15.61 -8.67 -3.53
CA SER A 33 -16.55 -7.56 -3.68
C SER A 33 -17.19 -7.15 -2.35
N ASP A 34 -17.42 -8.07 -1.39
CA ASP A 34 -17.94 -7.69 -0.06
C ASP A 34 -16.94 -6.77 0.66
N VAL A 35 -15.64 -7.09 0.58
CA VAL A 35 -14.59 -6.27 1.22
C VAL A 35 -14.48 -4.91 0.55
N SER A 36 -14.44 -4.86 -0.79
CA SER A 36 -14.38 -3.61 -1.55
C SER A 36 -15.60 -2.74 -1.27
N GLY A 37 -16.81 -3.32 -1.35
CA GLY A 37 -18.06 -2.60 -1.06
C GLY A 37 -18.14 -2.08 0.37
N PHE A 38 -17.56 -2.79 1.35
CA PHE A 38 -17.49 -2.31 2.72
C PHE A 38 -16.55 -1.11 2.87
N LEU A 39 -15.38 -1.12 2.19
CA LEU A 39 -14.46 0.02 2.14
C LEU A 39 -15.15 1.26 1.57
N GLU A 40 -15.87 1.11 0.46
CA GLU A 40 -16.63 2.20 -0.19
C GLU A 40 -17.78 2.69 0.70
N TYR A 41 -18.55 1.77 1.28
CA TYR A 41 -19.65 2.10 2.19
C TYR A 41 -19.17 2.91 3.40
N GLU A 42 -18.12 2.45 4.08
CA GLU A 42 -17.57 3.17 5.24
C GLU A 42 -16.99 4.53 4.82
N THR A 43 -16.40 4.64 3.64
CA THR A 43 -15.91 5.92 3.10
C THR A 43 -17.09 6.90 2.94
N LYS A 44 -18.15 6.49 2.28
CA LYS A 44 -19.37 7.33 2.09
C LYS A 44 -20.05 7.68 3.40
N LYS A 45 -20.09 6.74 4.35
CA LYS A 45 -20.64 6.98 5.69
C LYS A 45 -19.89 8.08 6.46
N HIS A 46 -18.61 8.28 6.18
CA HIS A 46 -17.82 9.38 6.75
C HIS A 46 -17.93 10.69 5.93
N GLY A 47 -18.78 10.73 4.88
CA GLY A 47 -18.94 11.89 4.00
C GLY A 47 -17.73 12.13 3.10
N LEU A 48 -17.01 11.06 2.75
CA LEU A 48 -15.80 11.08 1.93
C LEU A 48 -16.04 10.41 0.58
N ASP A 49 -15.09 10.58 -0.34
CA ASP A 49 -14.99 9.80 -1.56
C ASP A 49 -13.79 8.85 -1.47
N VAL A 50 -13.85 7.73 -2.20
CA VAL A 50 -12.64 6.92 -2.43
C VAL A 50 -11.69 7.69 -3.35
N ALA A 51 -10.40 7.54 -3.11
CA ALA A 51 -9.37 8.17 -3.96
C ALA A 51 -9.29 7.45 -5.33
N PHE A 52 -9.53 6.15 -5.31
CA PHE A 52 -9.57 5.24 -6.47
C PHE A 52 -10.43 4.02 -6.13
N ASN A 53 -10.76 3.20 -7.12
CA ASN A 53 -11.48 1.94 -6.88
C ASN A 53 -10.63 1.00 -6.03
N PRO A 54 -11.10 0.57 -4.84
CA PRO A 54 -10.31 -0.29 -3.97
C PRO A 54 -9.91 -1.59 -4.67
N ILE A 55 -8.66 -2.01 -4.50
CA ILE A 55 -8.20 -3.32 -4.93
C ILE A 55 -8.38 -4.29 -3.76
N VAL A 56 -9.05 -5.41 -4.03
CA VAL A 56 -9.11 -6.55 -3.09
C VAL A 56 -8.86 -7.81 -3.89
N ALA A 57 -7.70 -8.43 -3.68
CA ALA A 57 -7.26 -9.58 -4.44
C ALA A 57 -6.82 -10.72 -3.51
N SER A 58 -7.49 -11.87 -3.56
CA SER A 58 -7.24 -12.99 -2.66
C SER A 58 -6.63 -14.22 -3.36
N GLY A 59 -5.71 -14.91 -2.69
CA GLY A 59 -5.03 -16.10 -3.20
C GLY A 59 -4.30 -15.85 -4.51
N SER A 60 -4.64 -16.58 -5.58
CA SER A 60 -4.00 -16.43 -6.90
C SER A 60 -4.34 -15.10 -7.58
N ASN A 61 -5.47 -14.47 -7.25
CA ASN A 61 -5.84 -13.17 -7.82
C ASN A 61 -4.87 -12.07 -7.36
N ALA A 62 -4.32 -12.17 -6.16
CA ALA A 62 -3.31 -11.26 -5.64
C ALA A 62 -2.03 -11.21 -6.48
N SER A 63 -1.80 -12.18 -7.39
CA SER A 63 -0.68 -12.12 -8.34
C SER A 63 -0.81 -11.03 -9.41
N MET A 64 -1.94 -10.33 -9.46
CA MET A 64 -2.22 -9.21 -10.37
C MET A 64 -2.24 -7.91 -9.57
N PRO A 65 -1.23 -7.00 -9.75
CA PRO A 65 -1.11 -5.78 -8.95
C PRO A 65 -2.32 -4.85 -9.01
N HIS A 66 -2.98 -4.77 -10.17
CA HIS A 66 -4.14 -3.89 -10.46
C HIS A 66 -5.41 -4.72 -10.69
N TYR A 67 -5.64 -5.71 -9.83
CA TYR A 67 -6.81 -6.57 -9.91
C TYR A 67 -8.09 -5.82 -9.53
N GLU A 68 -9.13 -5.99 -10.32
CA GLU A 68 -10.47 -5.48 -9.98
C GLU A 68 -11.22 -6.52 -9.15
N PRO A 69 -11.71 -6.16 -7.94
CA PRO A 69 -12.44 -7.08 -7.08
C PRO A 69 -13.66 -7.71 -7.77
N GLN A 70 -13.79 -9.02 -7.65
CA GLN A 70 -14.86 -9.77 -8.25
C GLN A 70 -15.79 -10.38 -7.19
N ASN A 71 -17.02 -10.73 -7.58
CA ASN A 71 -17.94 -11.47 -6.73
C ASN A 71 -17.53 -12.95 -6.65
N VAL A 72 -16.29 -13.19 -6.22
CA VAL A 72 -15.70 -14.53 -6.02
C VAL A 72 -15.34 -14.71 -4.55
N LYS A 73 -15.48 -15.94 -4.06
CA LYS A 73 -15.15 -16.26 -2.66
C LYS A 73 -13.70 -15.89 -2.34
N LEU A 74 -13.49 -15.35 -1.14
CA LEU A 74 -12.16 -15.13 -0.60
C LEU A 74 -11.39 -16.45 -0.56
N LYS A 75 -10.21 -16.46 -1.17
CA LYS A 75 -9.37 -17.65 -1.33
C LYS A 75 -8.33 -17.71 -0.22
N LYS A 76 -8.04 -18.93 0.26
CA LYS A 76 -6.88 -19.14 1.14
C LYS A 76 -5.61 -18.59 0.51
N GLY A 77 -4.78 -17.94 1.33
CA GLY A 77 -3.53 -17.34 0.91
C GLY A 77 -3.45 -15.85 1.24
N PHE A 78 -2.49 -15.16 0.64
CA PHE A 78 -2.40 -13.71 0.77
C PHE A 78 -3.64 -13.04 0.17
N CYS A 79 -4.15 -12.06 0.87
CA CYS A 79 -5.20 -11.16 0.39
C CYS A 79 -4.67 -9.73 0.48
N MET A 80 -4.47 -9.12 -0.67
CA MET A 80 -4.00 -7.75 -0.80
C MET A 80 -5.21 -6.82 -0.85
N MET A 81 -5.17 -5.77 -0.05
CA MET A 81 -6.15 -4.69 -0.05
C MET A 81 -5.40 -3.38 -0.24
N ASP A 82 -5.75 -2.66 -1.30
CA ASP A 82 -5.21 -1.36 -1.64
C ASP A 82 -6.34 -0.34 -1.65
N PHE A 83 -6.20 0.72 -0.85
CA PHE A 83 -7.31 1.60 -0.54
C PHE A 83 -6.84 3.02 -0.18
N GLY A 84 -7.57 3.99 -0.72
CA GLY A 84 -7.40 5.40 -0.40
C GLY A 84 -8.71 6.15 -0.29
N VAL A 85 -8.72 7.22 0.50
CA VAL A 85 -9.83 8.17 0.61
C VAL A 85 -9.46 9.54 0.06
N LYS A 86 -10.46 10.30 -0.40
CA LYS A 86 -10.32 11.70 -0.79
C LYS A 86 -11.01 12.60 0.24
N TYR A 87 -10.24 13.45 0.92
CA TYR A 87 -10.71 14.38 1.93
C TYR A 87 -10.29 15.81 1.60
N LYS A 88 -11.25 16.73 1.41
CA LYS A 88 -11.00 18.14 1.04
C LYS A 88 -10.07 18.29 -0.16
N GLY A 89 -10.24 17.44 -1.17
CA GLY A 89 -9.45 17.45 -2.40
C GLY A 89 -8.15 16.64 -2.34
N TYR A 90 -7.68 16.18 -1.17
CA TYR A 90 -6.44 15.40 -1.03
C TYR A 90 -6.73 13.91 -0.94
N CYS A 91 -5.95 13.14 -1.67
CA CYS A 91 -5.98 11.68 -1.70
C CYS A 91 -5.10 11.05 -0.62
N THR A 92 -5.40 9.81 -0.27
CA THR A 92 -4.52 8.92 0.50
C THR A 92 -4.32 7.63 -0.26
N ASP A 93 -3.26 6.91 0.09
CA ASP A 93 -2.94 5.63 -0.51
C ASP A 93 -2.29 4.69 0.51
N CYS A 94 -2.75 3.44 0.57
CA CYS A 94 -2.26 2.46 1.53
C CYS A 94 -2.61 1.03 1.11
N THR A 95 -1.61 0.19 0.91
CA THR A 95 -1.81 -1.26 0.73
C THR A 95 -1.46 -2.04 2.00
N ARG A 96 -2.34 -2.98 2.36
CA ARG A 96 -2.07 -4.01 3.35
C ARG A 96 -2.36 -5.38 2.77
N THR A 97 -1.46 -6.32 3.07
CA THR A 97 -1.66 -7.73 2.75
C THR A 97 -1.86 -8.51 4.04
N ILE A 98 -2.92 -9.28 4.10
CA ILE A 98 -3.26 -10.21 5.18
C ILE A 98 -3.19 -11.65 4.67
N TYR A 99 -3.42 -12.63 5.55
CA TYR A 99 -3.47 -14.04 5.16
C TYR A 99 -4.80 -14.68 5.55
N VAL A 100 -5.52 -15.22 4.56
CA VAL A 100 -6.77 -15.96 4.75
C VAL A 100 -6.43 -17.43 5.03
N GLY A 101 -6.82 -17.92 6.21
CA GLY A 101 -6.49 -19.27 6.68
C GLY A 101 -5.10 -19.35 7.35
N ASN A 102 -4.48 -20.52 7.37
CA ASN A 102 -3.23 -20.78 8.08
C ASN A 102 -2.02 -20.70 7.12
N PRO A 103 -1.12 -19.70 7.27
CA PRO A 103 0.11 -19.62 6.49
C PRO A 103 1.14 -20.65 6.97
N ASN A 104 1.88 -21.23 6.03
CA ASN A 104 3.04 -22.05 6.34
C ASN A 104 4.28 -21.16 6.64
N ASN A 105 5.37 -21.80 7.08
CA ASN A 105 6.60 -21.08 7.45
C ASN A 105 7.23 -20.32 6.27
N LYS A 106 7.15 -20.84 5.05
CA LYS A 106 7.70 -20.18 3.86
C LYS A 106 6.91 -18.90 3.53
N GLU A 107 5.58 -18.95 3.67
CA GLU A 107 4.71 -17.78 3.44
C GLU A 107 4.94 -16.70 4.49
N LYS A 108 5.09 -17.07 5.76
CA LYS A 108 5.48 -16.12 6.82
C LYS A 108 6.86 -15.50 6.56
N THR A 109 7.81 -16.32 6.12
CA THR A 109 9.18 -15.86 5.84
C THR A 109 9.22 -14.86 4.69
N ILE A 110 8.53 -15.13 3.57
CA ILE A 110 8.51 -14.21 2.43
C ILE A 110 7.77 -12.92 2.75
N TYR A 111 6.69 -12.97 3.54
CA TYR A 111 6.01 -11.76 4.00
C TYR A 111 6.93 -10.88 4.85
N ASN A 112 7.57 -11.47 5.85
CA ASN A 112 8.49 -10.74 6.72
C ASN A 112 9.72 -10.21 5.96
N PHE A 113 10.18 -10.94 4.95
CA PHE A 113 11.23 -10.48 4.06
C PHE A 113 10.81 -9.18 3.34
N LEU A 114 9.63 -9.17 2.68
CA LEU A 114 9.11 -7.98 2.00
C LEU A 114 8.91 -6.81 2.97
N LEU A 115 8.36 -7.07 4.15
CA LEU A 115 8.16 -6.06 5.19
C LEU A 115 9.49 -5.43 5.65
N ASN A 116 10.55 -6.23 5.76
CA ASN A 116 11.86 -5.72 6.14
C ASN A 116 12.49 -4.89 5.02
N VAL A 117 12.33 -5.28 3.74
CA VAL A 117 12.75 -4.47 2.59
C VAL A 117 12.05 -3.11 2.64
N GLN A 118 10.72 -3.07 2.77
CA GLN A 118 9.95 -1.83 2.83
C GLN A 118 10.40 -0.92 3.99
N LYS A 119 10.62 -1.48 5.17
CA LYS A 119 11.10 -0.73 6.34
C LYS A 119 12.50 -0.18 6.15
N SER A 120 13.40 -0.96 5.55
CA SER A 120 14.78 -0.52 5.27
C SER A 120 14.77 0.66 4.31
N ILE A 121 14.04 0.55 3.20
CA ILE A 121 13.94 1.63 2.21
C ILE A 121 13.42 2.92 2.86
N ILE A 122 12.31 2.87 3.60
CA ILE A 122 11.76 4.08 4.25
C ILE A 122 12.78 4.69 5.22
N LYS A 123 13.50 3.87 5.98
CA LYS A 123 14.48 4.33 6.97
C LYS A 123 15.64 5.09 6.33
N ASP A 124 16.07 4.63 5.16
CA ASP A 124 17.32 5.06 4.53
C ASP A 124 17.13 6.25 3.57
N ILE A 125 15.88 6.63 3.22
CA ILE A 125 15.59 7.79 2.35
C ILE A 125 15.97 9.11 3.04
N GLU A 126 16.65 9.97 2.28
CA GLU A 126 17.04 11.31 2.69
C GLU A 126 16.61 12.38 1.68
N VAL A 127 16.53 13.63 2.14
CA VAL A 127 16.30 14.79 1.25
C VAL A 127 17.47 14.90 0.28
N GLY A 128 17.16 15.04 -1.01
CA GLY A 128 18.12 15.11 -2.11
C GLY A 128 18.35 13.78 -2.83
N ASP A 129 17.86 12.67 -2.29
CA ASP A 129 17.99 11.37 -2.92
C ASP A 129 17.30 11.33 -4.29
N ASN A 130 17.94 10.66 -5.24
CA ASN A 130 17.36 10.41 -6.55
C ASN A 130 16.40 9.22 -6.50
N CYS A 131 15.18 9.41 -6.98
CA CYS A 131 14.12 8.41 -6.96
C CYS A 131 14.46 7.13 -7.72
N GLY A 132 15.22 7.24 -8.84
CA GLY A 132 15.70 6.07 -9.57
C GLY A 132 16.70 5.23 -8.76
N LYS A 133 17.57 5.87 -7.98
CA LYS A 133 18.51 5.16 -7.09
C LYS A 133 17.80 4.48 -5.93
N ILE A 134 16.73 5.09 -5.38
CA ILE A 134 15.89 4.47 -4.35
C ILE A 134 15.22 3.21 -4.92
N TYR A 135 14.70 3.30 -6.15
CA TYR A 135 14.14 2.13 -6.85
C TYR A 135 15.18 1.02 -7.03
N GLU A 136 16.39 1.35 -7.53
CA GLU A 136 17.49 0.38 -7.72
C GLU A 136 17.88 -0.30 -6.40
N SER A 137 17.93 0.44 -5.29
CA SER A 137 18.18 -0.11 -3.96
C SER A 137 17.11 -1.13 -3.57
N CYS A 138 15.84 -0.82 -3.80
CA CYS A 138 14.75 -1.77 -3.54
C CYS A 138 14.89 -3.05 -4.37
N VAL A 139 15.17 -2.92 -5.67
CA VAL A 139 15.40 -4.08 -6.57
C VAL A 139 16.53 -4.95 -6.06
N LYS A 140 17.63 -4.33 -5.61
CA LYS A 140 18.78 -5.05 -5.02
C LYS A 140 18.40 -5.78 -3.73
N ASP A 141 17.63 -5.13 -2.84
CA ASP A 141 17.23 -5.69 -1.56
C ASP A 141 16.21 -6.82 -1.72
N LEU A 142 15.39 -6.79 -2.77
CA LEU A 142 14.48 -7.87 -3.12
C LEU A 142 15.20 -9.16 -3.58
N LYS A 143 16.47 -9.11 -3.91
CA LYS A 143 17.31 -10.28 -4.25
C LYS A 143 16.66 -11.15 -5.34
N ASN A 144 16.49 -12.43 -5.06
CA ASN A 144 15.88 -13.41 -5.99
C ASN A 144 14.41 -13.13 -6.31
N TYR A 145 13.76 -12.26 -5.55
CA TYR A 145 12.37 -11.85 -5.79
C TYR A 145 12.24 -10.61 -6.68
N SER A 146 13.34 -9.93 -7.02
CA SER A 146 13.31 -8.71 -7.83
C SER A 146 12.61 -8.87 -9.17
N LYS A 147 12.74 -10.03 -9.82
CA LYS A 147 12.03 -10.36 -11.07
C LYS A 147 10.51 -10.46 -10.96
N TYR A 148 9.99 -10.49 -9.75
CA TYR A 148 8.56 -10.50 -9.44
C TYR A 148 8.06 -9.15 -8.93
N PHE A 149 8.90 -8.14 -8.91
CA PHE A 149 8.56 -6.74 -8.64
C PHE A 149 8.40 -6.02 -9.98
N ILE A 150 7.15 -5.78 -10.41
CA ILE A 150 6.80 -5.46 -11.80
C ILE A 150 6.19 -4.07 -11.98
N HIS A 151 6.31 -3.20 -10.98
CA HIS A 151 5.82 -1.81 -11.03
C HIS A 151 6.83 -0.84 -10.37
N GLY A 152 6.50 0.43 -10.33
CA GLY A 152 7.29 1.43 -9.61
C GLY A 152 7.34 1.17 -8.11
N LEU A 153 8.35 1.69 -7.43
CA LEU A 153 8.45 1.59 -5.97
C LEU A 153 7.48 2.54 -5.26
N GLY A 154 6.98 3.54 -5.97
CA GLY A 154 6.06 4.52 -5.41
C GLY A 154 5.90 5.74 -6.29
N HIS A 155 5.05 6.63 -5.84
CA HIS A 155 4.67 7.87 -6.51
C HIS A 155 4.28 8.94 -5.49
N GLY A 156 4.25 10.19 -5.92
CA GLY A 156 3.69 11.28 -5.13
C GLY A 156 2.19 11.09 -4.93
N VAL A 157 1.69 11.56 -3.79
CA VAL A 157 0.25 11.57 -3.45
C VAL A 157 -0.14 12.97 -2.98
N GLY A 158 -1.17 13.55 -3.58
CA GLY A 158 -1.64 14.90 -3.26
C GLY A 158 -3.09 15.10 -3.62
N VAL A 159 -3.38 16.03 -4.52
CA VAL A 159 -4.72 16.27 -5.08
C VAL A 159 -5.13 15.10 -5.99
N GLU A 160 -4.15 14.58 -6.73
CA GLU A 160 -4.30 13.34 -7.47
C GLU A 160 -3.64 12.17 -6.70
N VAL A 161 -4.08 10.95 -7.00
CA VAL A 161 -3.48 9.75 -6.39
C VAL A 161 -2.04 9.59 -6.85
N HIS A 162 -1.79 9.81 -8.14
CA HIS A 162 -0.48 9.70 -8.75
C HIS A 162 0.03 11.09 -9.15
N GLU A 163 1.03 11.58 -8.41
CA GLU A 163 1.74 12.81 -8.66
C GLU A 163 3.27 12.57 -8.69
N LEU A 164 4.04 13.59 -9.02
CA LEU A 164 5.49 13.53 -8.81
C LEU A 164 5.81 13.58 -7.29
N PRO A 165 6.89 12.89 -6.87
CA PRO A 165 7.89 12.21 -7.69
C PRO A 165 7.46 10.80 -8.12
N ASN A 166 8.05 10.28 -9.20
CA ASN A 166 7.92 8.88 -9.58
C ASN A 166 9.15 8.09 -9.13
N LEU A 167 8.97 7.07 -8.29
CA LEU A 167 10.05 6.19 -7.85
C LEU A 167 10.17 4.98 -8.78
N THR A 168 10.76 5.19 -9.96
CA THR A 168 10.92 4.18 -11.02
C THR A 168 12.36 4.12 -11.51
N LEU A 169 12.76 3.07 -12.21
CA LEU A 169 14.14 2.78 -12.63
C LEU A 169 14.88 3.98 -13.28
N ASN A 170 14.20 4.73 -14.14
CA ASN A 170 14.83 5.82 -14.89
C ASN A 170 14.45 7.21 -14.37
N SER A 171 13.87 7.28 -13.18
CA SER A 171 13.44 8.56 -12.62
C SER A 171 14.63 9.49 -12.34
N LYS A 172 14.47 10.74 -12.75
CA LYS A 172 15.41 11.82 -12.42
C LYS A 172 14.93 12.70 -11.28
N ASP A 173 13.73 12.40 -10.75
CA ASP A 173 13.14 13.13 -9.64
C ASP A 173 14.02 12.99 -8.39
N LYS A 174 13.92 14.01 -7.53
CA LYS A 174 14.63 14.03 -6.25
C LYS A 174 13.64 14.21 -5.12
N ILE A 175 13.88 13.54 -4.02
CA ILE A 175 13.12 13.73 -2.79
C ILE A 175 13.43 15.12 -2.22
N THR A 176 12.38 15.89 -1.93
CA THR A 176 12.50 17.20 -1.27
C THR A 176 11.66 17.26 0.00
N GLU A 177 11.95 18.22 0.87
CA GLU A 177 11.14 18.44 2.07
C GLU A 177 9.67 18.72 1.72
N ASN A 178 8.77 18.23 2.56
CA ASN A 178 7.32 18.32 2.45
C ASN A 178 6.68 17.50 1.31
N MET A 179 7.44 16.75 0.54
CA MET A 179 6.86 15.76 -0.37
C MET A 179 6.11 14.68 0.39
N VAL A 180 4.96 14.27 -0.18
CA VAL A 180 4.16 13.11 0.27
C VAL A 180 4.21 12.10 -0.86
N PHE A 181 4.67 10.88 -0.57
CA PHE A 181 4.84 9.83 -1.58
C PHE A 181 4.73 8.44 -0.98
N THR A 182 4.42 7.45 -1.80
CA THR A 182 4.30 6.05 -1.40
C THR A 182 5.64 5.31 -1.44
N ILE A 183 5.77 4.27 -0.62
CA ILE A 183 6.82 3.23 -0.69
C ILE A 183 6.12 1.88 -0.59
N GLU A 184 6.03 1.19 -1.73
CA GLU A 184 5.12 0.08 -1.96
C GLU A 184 5.76 -1.14 -2.64
N PRO A 185 6.87 -1.69 -2.14
CA PRO A 185 7.45 -2.88 -2.74
C PRO A 185 6.43 -4.02 -2.76
N GLY A 186 6.43 -4.79 -3.87
CA GLY A 186 5.53 -5.92 -4.06
C GLY A 186 6.25 -7.13 -4.66
N ILE A 187 5.72 -8.31 -4.40
CA ILE A 187 6.18 -9.58 -4.98
C ILE A 187 4.96 -10.30 -5.57
N TYR A 188 4.97 -10.53 -6.89
CA TYR A 188 3.83 -11.11 -7.62
C TYR A 188 4.25 -12.36 -8.37
N LEU A 189 4.00 -13.53 -7.78
CA LEU A 189 4.29 -14.81 -8.42
C LEU A 189 3.10 -15.20 -9.32
N PRO A 190 3.26 -15.23 -10.65
CA PRO A 190 2.15 -15.44 -11.58
C PRO A 190 1.33 -16.70 -11.25
N ARG A 191 0.02 -16.54 -11.16
CA ARG A 191 -0.97 -17.59 -10.88
C ARG A 191 -0.80 -18.30 -9.52
N LYS A 192 0.06 -17.80 -8.64
CA LYS A 192 0.27 -18.36 -7.30
C LYS A 192 -0.24 -17.40 -6.22
N PHE A 193 0.43 -16.30 -6.03
CA PHE A 193 0.07 -15.26 -5.07
C PHE A 193 0.78 -13.95 -5.38
N GLY A 194 0.30 -12.90 -4.79
CA GLY A 194 1.02 -11.63 -4.71
C GLY A 194 0.86 -10.99 -3.33
N MET A 195 1.72 -10.05 -3.04
CA MET A 195 1.65 -9.22 -1.85
C MET A 195 2.33 -7.88 -2.11
N ARG A 196 1.77 -6.83 -1.55
CA ARG A 196 2.33 -5.47 -1.50
C ARG A 196 2.20 -4.97 -0.07
N ILE A 197 3.19 -4.27 0.42
CA ILE A 197 3.16 -3.57 1.70
C ILE A 197 3.55 -2.14 1.42
N GLU A 198 2.59 -1.24 1.62
CA GLU A 198 2.73 0.15 1.27
C GLU A 198 2.48 1.06 2.45
N ASP A 199 3.32 2.05 2.58
CA ASP A 199 3.05 3.24 3.39
C ASP A 199 3.23 4.49 2.55
N THR A 200 2.38 5.47 2.80
CA THR A 200 2.65 6.84 2.38
C THR A 200 3.46 7.57 3.44
N VAL A 201 4.48 8.25 3.01
CA VAL A 201 5.41 9.02 3.86
C VAL A 201 5.37 10.51 3.52
N LEU A 202 5.48 11.33 4.55
CA LEU A 202 5.77 12.76 4.44
C LEU A 202 7.26 12.95 4.67
N MET A 203 7.97 13.50 3.68
CA MET A 203 9.38 13.82 3.86
C MET A 203 9.56 15.08 4.69
N GLN A 204 10.18 14.92 5.84
CA GLN A 204 10.74 15.98 6.66
C GLN A 204 12.27 15.82 6.66
N ARG A 205 12.98 16.18 7.74
CA ARG A 205 14.40 15.83 7.86
C ARG A 205 14.65 14.32 7.76
N LYS A 206 13.65 13.53 8.18
CA LYS A 206 13.55 12.08 8.00
C LYS A 206 12.12 11.74 7.58
N PRO A 207 11.90 10.59 6.91
CA PRO A 207 10.56 10.15 6.52
C PRO A 207 9.64 9.99 7.73
N VAL A 208 8.45 10.54 7.65
CA VAL A 208 7.38 10.38 8.66
C VAL A 208 6.26 9.58 8.01
N ILE A 209 6.03 8.38 8.50
CA ILE A 209 4.97 7.51 7.99
C ILE A 209 3.61 8.10 8.38
N LEU A 210 2.76 8.33 7.39
CA LEU A 210 1.40 8.87 7.57
C LEU A 210 0.38 7.77 7.83
N THR A 211 0.56 6.59 7.22
CA THR A 211 -0.29 5.40 7.41
C THR A 211 0.01 4.72 8.76
N LYS A 212 -1.03 4.41 9.53
CA LYS A 212 -0.89 3.83 10.88
C LYS A 212 -1.49 2.43 11.02
N VAL A 213 -2.07 1.90 9.96
CA VAL A 213 -2.58 0.53 9.94
C VAL A 213 -1.41 -0.44 10.18
N PRO A 214 -1.52 -1.40 11.11
CA PRO A 214 -0.45 -2.35 11.41
C PRO A 214 0.03 -3.11 10.18
N LYS A 215 1.36 -3.33 10.09
CA LYS A 215 2.02 -4.04 8.98
C LYS A 215 2.41 -5.48 9.31
N GLY A 216 2.16 -5.95 10.51
CA GLY A 216 2.34 -7.37 10.83
C GLY A 216 1.36 -8.23 10.02
N LEU A 217 1.77 -9.45 9.65
CA LEU A 217 0.87 -10.37 8.93
C LEU A 217 -0.34 -10.71 9.79
N LEU A 218 -1.48 -10.10 9.50
CA LEU A 218 -2.75 -10.48 10.11
C LEU A 218 -3.23 -11.80 9.49
N ILE A 219 -3.62 -12.74 10.34
CA ILE A 219 -4.16 -14.05 9.94
C ILE A 219 -5.66 -14.08 10.30
N VAL A 220 -6.49 -14.38 9.33
CA VAL A 220 -7.96 -14.39 9.46
C VAL A 220 -8.58 -15.72 9.05
#